data_369757fb51249ac81a316e9114077333
#
_entry.id   369757fb51249ac81a316e9114077333
#
_cell.length_a   1.000
_cell.length_b   1.000
_cell.length_c   1.000
_cell.angle_alpha   90.00
_cell.angle_beta   90.00
_cell.angle_gamma   90.00
#
_symmetry.space_group_name_H-M   'P 1'
#
loop_
_entity.id
_entity.type
_entity.pdbx_description
1 polymer ?
#
loop_
_entity_poly.entity_id
_entity_poly.type
_entity_poly.pdbx_seq_one_letter_code
_entity_poly.pdbx_strand_id
1 'polypeptide(L)'
;MTIFQLLMLGASAFFAFKIYEHIQTLQDPEETGDEVNDSQEKSAVAFSPFSPEALVEKANKAFEDDDKVKALAFLNEANAKDSNNPDILFKIAYILQQQNDDQEALKYYKDALFLDGNNEFIHNAMASIYRKNAEFTSAKMHFHSSLEIDDKNPITYYNYGNLLVDMQRDEEAIEMYKKALEINPEFTEAKEEIEKLTGK
;
A
#
# COMPACT_ATOMS: atom_id res chain seq x y z
N MET A 1 -19.57 6.72 -43.24
CA MET A 1 -18.55 6.17 -42.33
C MET A 1 -17.20 6.68 -42.76
N THR A 2 -16.43 7.30 -41.86
CA THR A 2 -15.10 7.78 -42.18
C THR A 2 -14.11 6.62 -42.19
N ILE A 3 -13.00 6.73 -42.96
CA ILE A 3 -11.91 5.73 -42.98
C ILE A 3 -11.41 5.40 -41.56
N PHE A 4 -11.44 6.37 -40.67
CA PHE A 4 -11.08 6.20 -39.26
C PHE A 4 -12.05 5.28 -38.49
N GLN A 5 -13.35 5.37 -38.73
CA GLN A 5 -14.35 4.47 -38.12
C GLN A 5 -14.24 3.03 -38.64
N LEU A 6 -13.86 2.83 -39.90
CA LEU A 6 -13.57 1.51 -40.47
C LEU A 6 -12.31 0.88 -39.87
N LEU A 7 -11.25 1.68 -39.62
CA LEU A 7 -10.02 1.22 -38.98
C LEU A 7 -10.27 0.82 -37.53
N MET A 8 -11.07 1.58 -36.77
CA MET A 8 -11.42 1.25 -35.37
C MET A 8 -12.29 -0.01 -35.28
N LEU A 9 -13.25 -0.21 -36.23
CA LEU A 9 -14.03 -1.44 -36.30
C LEU A 9 -13.16 -2.66 -36.64
N GLY A 10 -12.21 -2.51 -37.57
CA GLY A 10 -11.25 -3.56 -37.90
C GLY A 10 -10.33 -3.94 -36.73
N ALA A 11 -9.83 -2.94 -36.00
CA ALA A 11 -9.00 -3.17 -34.82
C ALA A 11 -9.78 -3.89 -33.71
N SER A 12 -11.02 -3.48 -33.43
CA SER A 12 -11.83 -4.13 -32.39
C SER A 12 -12.20 -5.57 -32.74
N ALA A 13 -12.49 -5.86 -34.03
CA ALA A 13 -12.75 -7.21 -34.50
C ALA A 13 -11.49 -8.10 -34.41
N PHE A 14 -10.31 -7.55 -34.72
CA PHE A 14 -9.03 -8.26 -34.59
C PHE A 14 -8.72 -8.60 -33.14
N PHE A 15 -8.91 -7.67 -32.19
CA PHE A 15 -8.72 -7.94 -30.77
C PHE A 15 -9.71 -8.96 -30.24
N ALA A 16 -10.99 -8.88 -30.63
CA ALA A 16 -11.99 -9.87 -30.24
C ALA A 16 -11.66 -11.27 -30.79
N PHE A 17 -11.16 -11.36 -32.01
CA PHE A 17 -10.71 -12.62 -32.60
C PHE A 17 -9.49 -13.20 -31.87
N LYS A 18 -8.51 -12.35 -31.55
CA LYS A 18 -7.30 -12.78 -30.79
C LYS A 18 -7.63 -13.26 -29.37
N ILE A 19 -8.57 -12.60 -28.70
CA ILE A 19 -9.05 -13.04 -27.38
C ILE A 19 -9.78 -14.38 -27.52
N TYR A 20 -10.63 -14.56 -28.53
CA TYR A 20 -11.33 -15.81 -28.79
C TYR A 20 -10.37 -16.96 -29.10
N GLU A 21 -9.37 -16.74 -29.96
CA GLU A 21 -8.31 -17.70 -30.28
C GLU A 21 -7.53 -18.11 -29.02
N HIS A 22 -7.19 -17.13 -28.16
CA HIS A 22 -6.51 -17.39 -26.90
C HIS A 22 -7.36 -18.20 -25.91
N ILE A 23 -8.67 -17.91 -25.84
CA ILE A 23 -9.60 -18.71 -25.01
C ILE A 23 -9.72 -20.14 -25.53
N GLN A 24 -9.76 -20.36 -26.86
CA GLN A 24 -9.80 -21.69 -27.41
C GLN A 24 -8.54 -22.49 -27.15
N THR A 25 -7.34 -21.88 -27.21
CA THR A 25 -6.08 -22.57 -26.87
C THR A 25 -5.96 -22.93 -25.39
N LEU A 26 -6.80 -22.34 -24.53
CA LEU A 26 -6.92 -22.71 -23.11
C LEU A 26 -7.98 -23.79 -22.85
N GLN A 27 -8.79 -24.15 -23.87
CA GLN A 27 -9.90 -25.10 -23.73
C GLN A 27 -9.64 -26.48 -24.35
N ASP A 28 -8.50 -26.71 -25.04
CA ASP A 28 -8.12 -28.02 -25.52
C ASP A 28 -7.03 -28.66 -24.63
N PRO A 29 -7.40 -29.47 -23.62
CA PRO A 29 -6.48 -30.40 -23.02
C PRO A 29 -6.46 -31.66 -23.90
N GLU A 30 -5.28 -32.08 -24.34
CA GLU A 30 -5.09 -33.40 -24.92
C GLU A 30 -5.64 -34.49 -23.98
N GLU A 31 -6.55 -35.31 -24.52
CA GLU A 31 -7.11 -36.47 -23.84
C GLU A 31 -6.00 -37.45 -23.51
N THR A 32 -5.69 -37.63 -22.22
CA THR A 32 -5.25 -38.89 -21.67
C THR A 32 -6.20 -39.24 -20.53
N GLY A 33 -6.99 -40.30 -20.80
CA GLY A 33 -8.04 -40.73 -19.91
C GLY A 33 -7.50 -41.23 -18.55
N ASP A 34 -8.23 -40.83 -17.53
CA ASP A 34 -8.61 -41.69 -16.41
C ASP A 34 -9.80 -41.02 -15.67
N GLU A 35 -10.87 -41.83 -15.51
CA GLU A 35 -12.10 -41.44 -14.86
C GLU A 35 -11.86 -41.09 -13.36
N VAL A 36 -12.14 -39.86 -12.92
CA VAL A 36 -12.55 -39.56 -11.52
C VAL A 36 -13.47 -38.35 -11.47
N ASN A 37 -14.73 -38.63 -11.23
CA ASN A 37 -15.73 -37.89 -10.40
C ASN A 37 -15.87 -36.37 -10.56
N ASP A 38 -16.88 -36.02 -11.35
CA ASP A 38 -17.50 -34.71 -11.49
C ASP A 38 -18.11 -34.22 -10.15
N SER A 39 -17.57 -33.20 -9.58
CA SER A 39 -18.21 -32.10 -8.82
C SER A 39 -17.17 -31.33 -8.00
N GLN A 40 -16.56 -30.30 -8.59
CA GLN A 40 -16.00 -29.07 -7.98
C GLN A 40 -14.84 -28.48 -8.80
N GLU A 41 -15.04 -28.21 -10.08
CA GLU A 41 -14.16 -27.27 -10.79
C GLU A 41 -14.77 -25.87 -10.78
N LYS A 42 -14.61 -25.17 -9.64
CA LYS A 42 -14.58 -23.71 -9.63
C LYS A 42 -13.13 -23.28 -9.44
N SER A 43 -12.55 -22.80 -10.56
CA SER A 43 -11.34 -21.96 -10.65
C SER A 43 -10.37 -22.12 -9.46
N ALA A 44 -9.61 -23.21 -9.44
CA ALA A 44 -8.41 -23.27 -8.65
C ALA A 44 -7.37 -22.33 -9.29
N VAL A 45 -7.38 -21.05 -8.91
CA VAL A 45 -6.12 -20.31 -8.89
C VAL A 45 -5.19 -21.19 -8.10
N ALA A 46 -4.13 -21.74 -8.74
CA ALA A 46 -3.21 -22.64 -8.10
C ALA A 46 -2.44 -21.83 -7.04
N PHE A 47 -3.00 -21.73 -5.83
CA PHE A 47 -2.30 -21.15 -4.69
C PHE A 47 -1.03 -21.93 -4.46
N SER A 48 0.07 -21.23 -4.28
CA SER A 48 1.33 -21.87 -3.91
C SER A 48 1.17 -22.71 -2.64
N PRO A 49 2.01 -23.73 -2.42
CA PRO A 49 1.94 -24.57 -1.21
C PRO A 49 2.37 -23.84 0.07
N PHE A 50 2.75 -22.56 -0.02
CA PHE A 50 3.23 -21.81 1.12
C PHE A 50 2.09 -21.34 2.02
N SER A 51 2.32 -21.34 3.34
CA SER A 51 1.42 -20.71 4.31
C SER A 51 1.42 -19.18 4.18
N PRO A 52 0.40 -18.47 4.71
CA PRO A 52 0.39 -17.00 4.73
C PRO A 52 1.66 -16.41 5.33
N GLU A 53 2.16 -16.97 6.44
CA GLU A 53 3.37 -16.50 7.12
C GLU A 53 4.63 -16.66 6.25
N ALA A 54 4.77 -17.82 5.57
CA ALA A 54 5.87 -18.07 4.66
C ALA A 54 5.83 -17.13 3.44
N LEU A 55 4.64 -16.75 2.98
CA LEU A 55 4.46 -15.75 1.92
C LEU A 55 4.83 -14.35 2.39
N VAL A 56 4.45 -13.97 3.61
CA VAL A 56 4.86 -12.70 4.23
C VAL A 56 6.39 -12.62 4.38
N GLU A 57 7.05 -13.70 4.79
CA GLU A 57 8.52 -13.74 4.87
C GLU A 57 9.17 -13.54 3.49
N LYS A 58 8.64 -14.22 2.45
CA LYS A 58 9.10 -14.04 1.07
C LYS A 58 8.86 -12.62 0.57
N ALA A 59 7.75 -12.01 0.95
CA ALA A 59 7.44 -10.62 0.63
C ALA A 59 8.42 -9.64 1.29
N ASN A 60 8.71 -9.84 2.57
CA ASN A 60 9.68 -9.02 3.30
C ASN A 60 11.05 -9.07 2.61
N LYS A 61 11.52 -10.27 2.26
CA LYS A 61 12.78 -10.43 1.53
C LYS A 61 12.77 -9.75 0.17
N ALA A 62 11.71 -9.93 -0.61
CA ALA A 62 11.58 -9.25 -1.91
C ALA A 62 11.57 -7.71 -1.75
N PHE A 63 10.97 -7.21 -0.69
CA PHE A 63 10.97 -5.77 -0.36
C PHE A 63 12.37 -5.27 0.01
N GLU A 64 13.14 -6.03 0.79
CA GLU A 64 14.55 -5.73 1.12
C GLU A 64 15.43 -5.72 -0.14
N ASP A 65 15.13 -6.58 -1.12
CA ASP A 65 15.78 -6.63 -2.44
C ASP A 65 15.28 -5.51 -3.40
N ASP A 66 14.45 -4.56 -2.92
CA ASP A 66 13.76 -3.48 -3.67
C ASP A 66 12.82 -3.99 -4.79
N ASP A 67 12.44 -5.27 -4.76
CA ASP A 67 11.47 -5.86 -5.69
C ASP A 67 10.04 -5.73 -5.16
N LYS A 68 9.53 -4.48 -5.18
CA LYS A 68 8.19 -4.13 -4.68
C LYS A 68 7.07 -4.88 -5.40
N VAL A 69 7.24 -5.19 -6.69
CA VAL A 69 6.25 -5.92 -7.49
C VAL A 69 6.10 -7.35 -6.97
N LYS A 70 7.23 -8.02 -6.74
CA LYS A 70 7.26 -9.38 -6.22
C LYS A 70 6.80 -9.45 -4.76
N ALA A 71 7.19 -8.46 -3.95
CA ALA A 71 6.72 -8.35 -2.57
C ALA A 71 5.19 -8.23 -2.52
N LEU A 72 4.60 -7.36 -3.36
CA LEU A 72 3.15 -7.18 -3.44
C LEU A 72 2.44 -8.45 -3.94
N ALA A 73 3.03 -9.19 -4.90
CA ALA A 73 2.46 -10.45 -5.37
C ALA A 73 2.38 -11.50 -4.25
N PHE A 74 3.43 -11.65 -3.45
CA PHE A 74 3.41 -12.56 -2.30
C PHE A 74 2.42 -12.13 -1.21
N LEU A 75 2.32 -10.83 -0.92
CA LEU A 75 1.36 -10.32 0.06
C LEU A 75 -0.09 -10.48 -0.41
N ASN A 76 -0.37 -10.28 -1.69
CA ASN A 76 -1.71 -10.51 -2.23
C ASN A 76 -2.10 -12.00 -2.15
N GLU A 77 -1.16 -12.91 -2.39
CA GLU A 77 -1.40 -14.33 -2.20
C GLU A 77 -1.61 -14.67 -0.71
N ALA A 78 -0.82 -14.08 0.20
CA ALA A 78 -1.01 -14.24 1.63
C ALA A 78 -2.38 -13.73 2.08
N ASN A 79 -2.79 -12.54 1.60
CA ASN A 79 -4.10 -11.94 1.90
C ASN A 79 -5.26 -12.78 1.36
N ALA A 80 -5.11 -13.44 0.20
CA ALA A 80 -6.13 -14.34 -0.33
C ALA A 80 -6.32 -15.59 0.54
N LYS A 81 -5.30 -16.00 1.29
CA LYS A 81 -5.33 -17.14 2.22
C LYS A 81 -5.76 -16.74 3.64
N ASP A 82 -5.42 -15.52 4.07
CA ASP A 82 -5.73 -14.96 5.38
C ASP A 82 -6.16 -13.49 5.23
N SER A 83 -7.41 -13.30 4.81
CA SER A 83 -7.98 -11.99 4.45
C SER A 83 -8.28 -11.06 5.65
N ASN A 84 -8.27 -11.58 6.87
CA ASN A 84 -8.55 -10.82 8.08
C ASN A 84 -7.29 -10.52 8.90
N ASN A 85 -6.15 -10.48 8.27
CA ASN A 85 -4.87 -10.21 8.92
C ASN A 85 -4.48 -8.74 8.73
N PRO A 86 -4.57 -7.90 9.78
CA PRO A 86 -4.29 -6.47 9.68
C PRO A 86 -2.82 -6.20 9.31
N ASP A 87 -1.89 -7.07 9.69
CA ASP A 87 -0.46 -6.91 9.35
C ASP A 87 -0.21 -7.11 7.86
N ILE A 88 -0.89 -8.07 7.24
CA ILE A 88 -0.80 -8.28 5.79
C ILE A 88 -1.36 -7.07 5.04
N LEU A 89 -2.54 -6.58 5.45
CA LEU A 89 -3.16 -5.40 4.84
C LEU A 89 -2.28 -4.15 5.02
N PHE A 90 -1.69 -3.96 6.18
CA PHE A 90 -0.74 -2.88 6.45
C PHE A 90 0.46 -2.94 5.50
N LYS A 91 1.07 -4.11 5.33
CA LYS A 91 2.23 -4.30 4.44
C LYS A 91 1.88 -4.03 2.96
N ILE A 92 0.71 -4.47 2.50
CA ILE A 92 0.22 -4.15 1.15
C ILE A 92 0.08 -2.64 0.99
N ALA A 93 -0.60 -1.97 1.93
CA ALA A 93 -0.79 -0.53 1.92
C ALA A 93 0.55 0.22 1.89
N TYR A 94 1.50 -0.20 2.71
CA TYR A 94 2.83 0.42 2.77
C TYR A 94 3.57 0.33 1.44
N ILE A 95 3.55 -0.83 0.76
CA ILE A 95 4.20 -0.99 -0.55
C ILE A 95 3.49 -0.14 -1.61
N LEU A 96 2.16 -0.11 -1.63
CA LEU A 96 1.38 0.73 -2.54
C LEU A 96 1.70 2.22 -2.36
N GLN A 97 1.81 2.68 -1.12
CA GLN A 97 2.24 4.05 -0.80
C GLN A 97 3.65 4.34 -1.35
N GLN A 98 4.59 3.40 -1.21
CA GLN A 98 5.94 3.53 -1.78
C GLN A 98 5.95 3.54 -3.32
N GLN A 99 4.91 3.03 -3.96
CA GLN A 99 4.68 3.11 -5.41
C GLN A 99 3.89 4.36 -5.82
N ASN A 100 3.56 5.25 -4.88
CA ASN A 100 2.70 6.42 -5.05
C ASN A 100 1.25 6.09 -5.42
N ASP A 101 0.79 4.87 -5.17
CA ASP A 101 -0.63 4.52 -5.27
C ASP A 101 -1.34 4.81 -3.94
N ASP A 102 -1.40 6.10 -3.61
CA ASP A 102 -1.91 6.59 -2.33
C ASP A 102 -3.41 6.25 -2.14
N GLN A 103 -4.18 6.20 -3.23
CA GLN A 103 -5.60 5.91 -3.15
C GLN A 103 -5.86 4.45 -2.74
N GLU A 104 -5.18 3.53 -3.36
CA GLU A 104 -5.32 2.11 -3.03
C GLU A 104 -4.70 1.82 -1.65
N ALA A 105 -3.54 2.44 -1.33
CA ALA A 105 -2.94 2.34 0.00
C ALA A 105 -3.92 2.76 1.12
N LEU A 106 -4.64 3.87 0.94
CA LEU A 106 -5.64 4.33 1.92
C LEU A 106 -6.78 3.33 2.14
N LYS A 107 -7.18 2.56 1.13
CA LYS A 107 -8.21 1.52 1.30
C LYS A 107 -7.69 0.41 2.21
N TYR A 108 -6.51 -0.15 1.89
CA TYR A 108 -5.90 -1.20 2.70
C TYR A 108 -5.58 -0.74 4.12
N TYR A 109 -5.12 0.52 4.32
CA TYR A 109 -4.94 1.07 5.68
C TYR A 109 -6.25 1.16 6.45
N LYS A 110 -7.36 1.58 5.82
CA LYS A 110 -8.68 1.62 6.47
C LYS A 110 -9.17 0.23 6.84
N ASP A 111 -8.98 -0.75 5.95
CA ASP A 111 -9.36 -2.14 6.22
C ASP A 111 -8.53 -2.71 7.37
N ALA A 112 -7.23 -2.43 7.43
CA ALA A 112 -6.36 -2.82 8.53
C ALA A 112 -6.80 -2.19 9.86
N LEU A 113 -7.11 -0.89 9.89
CA LEU A 113 -7.63 -0.20 11.08
C LEU A 113 -9.02 -0.70 11.52
N PHE A 114 -9.84 -1.17 10.60
CA PHE A 114 -11.13 -1.77 10.96
C PHE A 114 -10.95 -3.08 11.73
N LEU A 115 -9.89 -3.83 11.43
CA LEU A 115 -9.56 -5.08 12.11
C LEU A 115 -8.77 -4.85 13.40
N ASP A 116 -7.84 -3.92 13.40
CA ASP A 116 -7.05 -3.51 14.57
C ASP A 116 -6.93 -1.97 14.58
N GLY A 117 -7.78 -1.33 15.38
CA GLY A 117 -7.84 0.13 15.50
C GLY A 117 -6.68 0.77 16.28
N ASN A 118 -5.79 -0.03 16.87
CA ASN A 118 -4.75 0.45 17.79
C ASN A 118 -3.35 0.35 17.19
N ASN A 119 -3.18 0.85 15.96
CA ASN A 119 -1.90 0.82 15.24
C ASN A 119 -1.46 2.24 14.86
N GLU A 120 -0.48 2.78 15.60
CA GLU A 120 0.04 4.13 15.41
C GLU A 120 0.73 4.32 14.05
N PHE A 121 1.35 3.26 13.50
CA PHE A 121 2.03 3.33 12.20
C PHE A 121 1.04 3.53 11.07
N ILE A 122 -0.13 2.90 11.13
CA ILE A 122 -1.19 3.09 10.13
C ILE A 122 -1.70 4.53 10.19
N HIS A 123 -1.98 5.06 11.38
CA HIS A 123 -2.41 6.43 11.53
C HIS A 123 -1.36 7.41 11.00
N ASN A 124 -0.08 7.22 11.32
CA ASN A 124 1.00 8.07 10.82
C ASN A 124 1.14 7.99 9.28
N ALA A 125 1.03 6.80 8.69
CA ALA A 125 1.06 6.61 7.24
C ALA A 125 -0.12 7.31 6.53
N MET A 126 -1.34 7.12 7.04
CA MET A 126 -2.52 7.79 6.49
C MET A 126 -2.42 9.31 6.62
N ALA A 127 -1.92 9.82 7.75
CA ALA A 127 -1.69 11.26 7.93
C ALA A 127 -0.72 11.81 6.88
N SER A 128 0.34 11.08 6.57
CA SER A 128 1.32 11.47 5.55
C SER A 128 0.71 11.52 4.15
N ILE A 129 -0.17 10.58 3.81
CA ILE A 129 -0.91 10.61 2.54
C ILE A 129 -1.88 11.79 2.50
N TYR A 130 -2.67 12.01 3.55
CA TYR A 130 -3.59 13.15 3.62
C TYR A 130 -2.86 14.49 3.53
N ARG A 131 -1.67 14.61 4.17
CA ARG A 131 -0.81 15.80 4.04
C ARG A 131 -0.39 16.02 2.58
N LYS A 132 0.08 14.98 1.89
CA LYS A 132 0.47 15.02 0.47
C LYS A 132 -0.69 15.49 -0.42
N ASN A 133 -1.92 15.11 -0.08
CA ASN A 133 -3.13 15.52 -0.78
C ASN A 133 -3.66 16.91 -0.36
N ALA A 134 -2.95 17.63 0.52
CA ALA A 134 -3.38 18.90 1.13
C ALA A 134 -4.68 18.80 1.96
N GLU A 135 -5.05 17.59 2.39
CA GLU A 135 -6.17 17.31 3.29
C GLU A 135 -5.73 17.49 4.75
N PHE A 136 -5.31 18.71 5.11
CA PHE A 136 -4.62 19.00 6.37
C PHE A 136 -5.43 18.66 7.63
N THR A 137 -6.77 18.79 7.57
CA THR A 137 -7.64 18.43 8.70
C THR A 137 -7.59 16.93 8.97
N SER A 138 -7.69 16.10 7.93
CA SER A 138 -7.60 14.65 8.05
C SER A 138 -6.21 14.22 8.51
N ALA A 139 -5.15 14.83 7.94
CA ALA A 139 -3.77 14.57 8.34
C ALA A 139 -3.56 14.85 9.84
N LYS A 140 -4.01 16.02 10.31
CA LYS A 140 -3.91 16.40 11.73
C LYS A 140 -4.63 15.42 12.64
N MET A 141 -5.85 15.02 12.30
CA MET A 141 -6.62 14.04 13.07
C MET A 141 -5.84 12.72 13.21
N HIS A 142 -5.29 12.20 12.13
CA HIS A 142 -4.55 10.94 12.15
C HIS A 142 -3.20 11.05 12.90
N PHE A 143 -2.48 12.19 12.82
CA PHE A 143 -1.30 12.39 13.66
C PHE A 143 -1.65 12.42 15.15
N HIS A 144 -2.76 13.06 15.53
CA HIS A 144 -3.23 13.00 16.92
C HIS A 144 -3.54 11.57 17.35
N SER A 145 -4.29 10.81 16.55
CA SER A 145 -4.58 9.40 16.87
C SER A 145 -3.30 8.56 17.00
N SER A 146 -2.30 8.78 16.14
CA SER A 146 -1.00 8.10 16.25
C SER A 146 -0.31 8.42 17.58
N LEU A 147 -0.30 9.71 17.99
CA LEU A 147 0.32 10.15 19.26
C LEU A 147 -0.47 9.76 20.50
N GLU A 148 -1.78 9.55 20.40
CA GLU A 148 -2.60 9.01 21.50
C GLU A 148 -2.28 7.52 21.76
N ILE A 149 -1.89 6.78 20.73
CA ILE A 149 -1.51 5.37 20.83
C ILE A 149 -0.04 5.25 21.30
N ASP A 150 0.90 5.95 20.65
CA ASP A 150 2.30 6.00 21.02
C ASP A 150 2.86 7.43 20.92
N ASP A 151 3.11 8.04 22.08
CA ASP A 151 3.69 9.37 22.21
C ASP A 151 5.24 9.39 22.22
N LYS A 152 5.86 8.22 21.99
CA LYS A 152 7.34 8.07 22.01
C LYS A 152 7.93 7.80 20.63
N ASN A 153 7.14 7.88 19.57
CA ASN A 153 7.62 7.74 18.21
C ASN A 153 8.11 9.08 17.66
N PRO A 154 9.44 9.31 17.50
CA PRO A 154 9.97 10.59 17.02
C PRO A 154 9.57 10.88 15.58
N ILE A 155 9.31 9.85 14.76
CA ILE A 155 8.91 10.01 13.36
C ILE A 155 7.51 10.65 13.25
N THR A 156 6.60 10.31 14.16
CA THR A 156 5.26 10.91 14.18
C THR A 156 5.33 12.41 14.49
N TYR A 157 6.13 12.83 15.45
CA TYR A 157 6.37 14.25 15.75
C TYR A 157 7.01 14.98 14.56
N TYR A 158 8.02 14.38 13.94
CA TYR A 158 8.65 14.95 12.75
C TYR A 158 7.66 15.14 11.59
N ASN A 159 6.88 14.12 11.27
CA ASN A 159 5.86 14.18 10.22
C ASN A 159 4.75 15.19 10.54
N TYR A 160 4.38 15.33 11.82
CA TYR A 160 3.42 16.34 12.24
C TYR A 160 4.01 17.76 12.14
N GLY A 161 5.29 17.94 12.46
CA GLY A 161 6.02 19.18 12.20
C GLY A 161 5.95 19.57 10.72
N ASN A 162 6.22 18.61 9.82
CA ASN A 162 6.13 18.84 8.37
C ASN A 162 4.71 19.25 7.93
N LEU A 163 3.65 18.67 8.51
CA LEU A 163 2.28 19.14 8.27
C LEU A 163 2.08 20.60 8.70
N LEU A 164 2.62 20.97 9.87
CA LEU A 164 2.47 22.34 10.39
C LEU A 164 3.21 23.37 9.52
N VAL A 165 4.36 22.99 8.94
CA VAL A 165 5.06 23.83 7.94
C VAL A 165 4.19 24.03 6.70
N ASP A 166 3.58 22.96 6.16
CA ASP A 166 2.68 23.07 5.01
C ASP A 166 1.46 23.95 5.32
N MET A 167 1.07 24.03 6.59
CA MET A 167 0.01 24.92 7.10
C MET A 167 0.51 26.33 7.44
N GLN A 168 1.78 26.68 7.21
CA GLN A 168 2.42 27.95 7.55
C GLN A 168 2.39 28.28 9.07
N ARG A 169 2.55 27.23 9.90
CA ARG A 169 2.54 27.31 11.37
C ARG A 169 3.92 26.96 11.93
N ASP A 170 4.92 27.76 11.54
CA ASP A 170 6.34 27.46 11.74
C ASP A 170 6.74 27.31 13.21
N GLU A 171 6.19 28.16 14.11
CA GLU A 171 6.51 28.06 15.53
C GLU A 171 6.04 26.73 16.13
N GLU A 172 4.85 26.26 15.73
CA GLU A 172 4.32 24.99 16.21
C GLU A 172 5.07 23.81 15.58
N ALA A 173 5.52 23.95 14.33
CA ALA A 173 6.35 22.94 13.68
C ALA A 173 7.69 22.74 14.43
N ILE A 174 8.33 23.85 14.82
CA ILE A 174 9.57 23.84 15.64
C ILE A 174 9.35 23.08 16.95
N GLU A 175 8.21 23.27 17.63
CA GLU A 175 7.89 22.53 18.85
C GLU A 175 7.76 21.02 18.61
N MET A 176 7.16 20.62 17.49
CA MET A 176 7.07 19.20 17.13
C MET A 176 8.45 18.60 16.82
N TYR A 177 9.28 19.32 16.05
CA TYR A 177 10.65 18.85 15.80
C TYR A 177 11.50 18.75 17.07
N LYS A 178 11.36 19.68 18.02
CA LYS A 178 12.01 19.58 19.32
C LYS A 178 11.58 18.33 20.09
N LYS A 179 10.28 18.00 20.09
CA LYS A 179 9.79 16.76 20.72
C LYS A 179 10.38 15.52 20.05
N ALA A 180 10.52 15.51 18.72
CA ALA A 180 11.21 14.43 18.01
C ALA A 180 12.66 14.29 18.49
N LEU A 181 13.38 15.40 18.72
CA LEU A 181 14.74 15.44 19.22
C LEU A 181 14.88 15.09 20.69
N GLU A 182 13.88 15.38 21.53
CA GLU A 182 13.85 14.92 22.92
C GLU A 182 13.80 13.39 23.02
N ILE A 183 13.09 12.74 22.09
CA ILE A 183 12.97 11.29 22.01
C ILE A 183 14.21 10.68 21.33
N ASN A 184 14.63 11.25 20.21
CA ASN A 184 15.82 10.82 19.46
C ASN A 184 16.75 12.02 19.21
N PRO A 185 17.76 12.27 20.05
CA PRO A 185 18.70 13.39 19.88
C PRO A 185 19.54 13.35 18.61
N GLU A 186 19.62 12.18 17.95
CA GLU A 186 20.38 12.01 16.70
C GLU A 186 19.52 12.14 15.44
N PHE A 187 18.26 12.61 15.58
CA PHE A 187 17.36 12.79 14.43
C PHE A 187 17.76 14.01 13.61
N THR A 188 18.68 13.78 12.65
CA THR A 188 19.32 14.83 11.84
C THR A 188 18.32 15.67 11.08
N GLU A 189 17.30 15.04 10.47
CA GLU A 189 16.28 15.72 9.67
C GLU A 189 15.49 16.74 10.48
N ALA A 190 15.18 16.41 11.74
CA ALA A 190 14.48 17.35 12.62
C ALA A 190 15.36 18.56 13.00
N LYS A 191 16.70 18.38 13.17
CA LYS A 191 17.63 19.48 13.39
C LYS A 191 17.67 20.41 12.18
N GLU A 192 17.81 19.82 10.99
CA GLU A 192 17.88 20.59 9.74
C GLU A 192 16.61 21.41 9.49
N GLU A 193 15.43 20.87 9.79
CA GLU A 193 14.17 21.61 9.62
C GLU A 193 14.09 22.80 10.62
N ILE A 194 14.52 22.62 11.87
CA ILE A 194 14.59 23.74 12.84
C ILE A 194 15.55 24.83 12.33
N GLU A 195 16.74 24.46 11.84
CA GLU A 195 17.71 25.41 11.30
C GLU A 195 17.14 26.20 10.13
N LYS A 196 16.49 25.53 9.19
CA LYS A 196 15.80 26.18 8.04
C LYS A 196 14.75 27.20 8.49
N LEU A 197 13.90 26.83 9.46
CA LEU A 197 12.82 27.69 9.95
C LEU A 197 13.32 28.84 10.81
N THR A 198 14.48 28.69 11.49
CA THR A 198 15.04 29.75 12.35
C THR A 198 16.06 30.62 11.66
N GLY A 199 16.44 30.32 10.39
CA GLY A 199 17.40 31.07 9.61
C GLY A 199 18.84 30.98 10.12
N LYS A 200 19.18 29.89 10.78
CA LYS A 200 20.53 29.65 11.33
C LYS A 200 21.23 28.53 10.59
#